data_5727b3920c52c1d6908f829ef70ae314
#
_entry.id   5727b3920c52c1d6908f829ef70ae314
#
_cell.length_a   1.000
_cell.length_b   1.000
_cell.length_c   1.000
_cell.angle_alpha   90.00
_cell.angle_beta   90.00
_cell.angle_gamma   90.00
#
_symmetry.space_group_name_H-M   'P 1'
#
loop_
_entity.id
_entity.type
_entity.pdbx_description
1 polymer ?
#
loop_
_entity_poly.entity_id
_entity_poly.type
_entity_poly.pdbx_seq_one_letter_code
_entity_poly.pdbx_strand_id
1 'polypeptide(L)'
;MKDKRHWLIFGATALVTASLLSGCSSSGSKDSAQSLEAEPPALVAQDQTPATQAQDRPGGIQGELVVITATVKAIDKKNRVVTLQSPEGKVAKVKCGPEVRNFAQIHVGDQVKTSLLETVELFVTDSKEPAAERVTEVGRAPLGSKPGFAAVDAVEVKATVVAINYWTREVTLKGPEGKVIKVKAGPEIKRLNEVKKGDSVVARLTRAVSIEVSKPATN
;
A
#
# COMPACT_ATOMS: atom_id res chain seq x y z
N MET A 1 38.34 3.56 -21.99
CA MET A 1 38.87 2.20 -21.86
C MET A 1 37.85 1.44 -21.04
N LYS A 2 36.91 0.72 -21.69
CA LYS A 2 36.91 -0.74 -21.92
C LYS A 2 37.14 -1.51 -20.60
N ASP A 3 36.25 -2.32 -20.12
CA ASP A 3 35.58 -3.53 -20.63
C ASP A 3 34.84 -4.16 -19.44
N LYS A 4 33.98 -4.99 -19.50
CA LYS A 4 33.39 -6.11 -20.19
C LYS A 4 32.35 -6.81 -19.33
N ARG A 5 31.26 -7.06 -19.96
CA ARG A 5 30.22 -8.03 -19.69
C ARG A 5 30.71 -9.39 -19.19
N HIS A 6 30.00 -9.99 -18.23
CA HIS A 6 29.85 -11.43 -18.22
C HIS A 6 28.39 -11.83 -17.96
N TRP A 7 27.80 -12.29 -19.02
CA TRP A 7 26.58 -13.07 -19.13
C TRP A 7 26.90 -14.53 -18.76
N LEU A 8 26.21 -15.11 -17.82
CA LEU A 8 26.17 -16.56 -17.63
C LEU A 8 24.71 -17.04 -17.65
N ILE A 9 24.42 -17.71 -18.77
CA ILE A 9 23.27 -18.55 -19.02
C ILE A 9 23.45 -19.86 -18.27
N PHE A 10 22.48 -20.26 -17.47
CA PHE A 10 22.30 -21.67 -17.10
C PHE A 10 20.90 -22.11 -17.47
N GLY A 11 20.85 -22.85 -18.55
CA GLY A 11 19.70 -23.69 -18.91
C GLY A 11 19.69 -24.96 -18.05
N ALA A 12 18.52 -25.32 -17.58
CA ALA A 12 18.24 -26.68 -17.11
C ALA A 12 16.87 -27.11 -17.62
N THR A 13 16.91 -27.89 -18.68
CA THR A 13 15.85 -28.74 -19.20
C THR A 13 15.60 -29.90 -18.23
N ALA A 14 14.37 -30.07 -17.77
CA ALA A 14 13.90 -31.32 -17.17
C ALA A 14 12.61 -31.75 -17.86
N LEU A 15 12.77 -32.76 -18.69
CA LEU A 15 11.68 -33.61 -19.20
C LEU A 15 11.11 -34.42 -18.03
N VAL A 16 9.78 -34.46 -17.90
CA VAL A 16 9.08 -35.53 -17.19
C VAL A 16 7.91 -36.01 -18.03
N THR A 17 7.98 -37.29 -18.28
CA THR A 17 7.17 -38.13 -19.12
C THR A 17 5.74 -38.34 -18.65
N ALA A 18 4.88 -38.51 -19.60
CA ALA A 18 3.48 -38.92 -19.49
C ALA A 18 3.28 -40.29 -18.84
N SER A 19 2.19 -40.42 -18.10
CA SER A 19 1.55 -41.73 -17.88
C SER A 19 0.03 -41.57 -17.97
N LEU A 20 -0.49 -42.19 -19.01
CA LEU A 20 -1.91 -42.41 -19.28
C LEU A 20 -2.44 -43.52 -18.37
N LEU A 21 -3.57 -43.30 -17.73
CA LEU A 21 -4.47 -44.40 -17.35
C LEU A 21 -5.92 -43.96 -17.58
N SER A 22 -6.51 -44.75 -18.44
CA SER A 22 -7.91 -44.76 -18.83
C SER A 22 -8.82 -45.21 -17.71
N GLY A 23 -10.01 -44.66 -17.64
CA GLY A 23 -11.11 -45.16 -16.81
C GLY A 23 -12.42 -44.53 -17.26
N CYS A 24 -13.14 -45.18 -18.18
CA CYS A 24 -14.53 -44.89 -18.51
C CYS A 24 -15.47 -45.36 -17.40
N SER A 25 -16.48 -44.60 -17.06
CA SER A 25 -17.84 -45.12 -16.89
C SER A 25 -18.90 -44.03 -16.87
N SER A 26 -19.91 -44.29 -17.57
CA SER A 26 -21.08 -43.58 -18.04
C SER A 26 -22.13 -43.21 -16.96
N SER A 27 -22.90 -42.24 -17.35
CA SER A 27 -24.38 -42.13 -17.31
C SER A 27 -24.97 -41.05 -16.39
N GLY A 28 -25.77 -40.20 -17.05
CA GLY A 28 -27.08 -39.80 -16.52
C GLY A 28 -27.30 -38.31 -16.26
N SER A 29 -27.75 -37.62 -17.28
CA SER A 29 -28.82 -36.60 -17.28
C SER A 29 -29.10 -35.71 -16.11
N LYS A 30 -29.06 -34.39 -16.23
CA LYS A 30 -30.21 -33.48 -16.41
C LYS A 30 -29.78 -32.04 -16.28
N ASP A 31 -30.31 -31.25 -17.21
CA ASP A 31 -30.30 -29.79 -17.23
C ASP A 31 -30.59 -29.14 -15.90
N SER A 32 -29.74 -28.21 -15.54
CA SER A 32 -30.11 -27.03 -14.74
C SER A 32 -29.14 -25.93 -15.10
N ALA A 33 -29.59 -25.01 -15.95
CA ALA A 33 -28.91 -23.75 -16.20
C ALA A 33 -28.85 -22.97 -14.90
N GLN A 34 -27.72 -23.00 -14.22
CA GLN A 34 -27.40 -22.06 -13.15
C GLN A 34 -26.67 -20.87 -13.74
N SER A 35 -27.37 -19.76 -13.71
CA SER A 35 -26.85 -18.42 -13.90
C SER A 35 -25.59 -18.25 -13.04
N LEU A 36 -24.43 -18.17 -13.71
CA LEU A 36 -23.18 -17.78 -13.07
C LEU A 36 -23.21 -16.25 -12.88
N GLU A 37 -23.78 -15.85 -11.77
CA GLU A 37 -23.58 -14.52 -11.20
C GLU A 37 -22.10 -14.47 -10.78
N ALA A 38 -21.32 -13.69 -11.53
CA ALA A 38 -19.90 -13.46 -11.23
C ALA A 38 -19.83 -12.57 -9.99
N GLU A 39 -19.62 -13.19 -8.84
CA GLU A 39 -19.14 -12.46 -7.66
C GLU A 39 -17.79 -11.80 -7.99
N PRO A 40 -17.61 -10.52 -7.58
CA PRO A 40 -16.31 -9.89 -7.68
C PRO A 40 -15.32 -10.68 -6.82
N PRO A 41 -14.07 -10.86 -7.29
CA PRO A 41 -13.07 -11.58 -6.51
C PRO A 41 -12.90 -10.87 -5.17
N ALA A 42 -13.30 -11.53 -4.11
CA ALA A 42 -12.94 -11.16 -2.77
C ALA A 42 -11.41 -11.09 -2.74
N LEU A 43 -10.86 -9.91 -2.45
CA LEU A 43 -9.49 -9.75 -2.00
C LEU A 43 -9.35 -10.68 -0.80
N VAL A 44 -8.75 -11.83 -1.04
CA VAL A 44 -8.34 -12.72 0.04
C VAL A 44 -7.31 -11.91 0.80
N ALA A 45 -7.75 -11.30 1.88
CA ALA A 45 -6.88 -10.78 2.90
C ALA A 45 -6.07 -11.99 3.38
N GLN A 46 -4.86 -12.12 2.86
CA GLN A 46 -3.90 -13.00 3.48
C GLN A 46 -3.63 -12.40 4.84
N ASP A 47 -4.19 -13.04 5.83
CA ASP A 47 -3.96 -12.83 7.25
C ASP A 47 -2.47 -13.11 7.52
N GLN A 48 -1.63 -12.14 7.21
CA GLN A 48 -0.29 -12.03 7.72
C GLN A 48 -0.33 -10.93 8.76
N THR A 49 -0.87 -11.28 9.90
CA THR A 49 -0.82 -10.45 11.09
C THR A 49 0.57 -10.60 11.76
N PRO A 50 1.50 -9.66 11.53
CA PRO A 50 2.62 -9.48 12.46
C PRO A 50 2.19 -8.65 13.68
N ALA A 51 0.90 -8.35 13.83
CA ALA A 51 0.40 -7.39 14.82
C ALA A 51 0.38 -7.93 16.27
N THR A 52 0.51 -9.22 16.49
CA THR A 52 0.32 -9.79 17.84
C THR A 52 1.58 -9.69 18.74
N GLN A 53 2.75 -9.39 18.20
CA GLN A 53 3.97 -9.26 19.02
C GLN A 53 4.33 -7.81 19.39
N ALA A 54 3.68 -6.81 18.82
CA ALA A 54 3.97 -5.39 19.07
C ALA A 54 3.32 -4.87 20.37
N GLN A 55 2.32 -5.56 20.93
CA GLN A 55 1.53 -5.03 22.06
C GLN A 55 2.25 -5.08 23.43
N ASP A 56 3.31 -5.88 23.54
CA ASP A 56 4.08 -6.01 24.79
C ASP A 56 5.36 -5.16 24.84
N ARG A 57 5.68 -4.45 23.76
CA ARG A 57 6.89 -3.63 23.67
C ARG A 57 6.57 -2.14 23.77
N PRO A 58 7.50 -1.31 24.32
CA PRO A 58 7.36 0.13 24.27
C PRO A 58 7.27 0.61 22.83
N GLY A 59 6.23 1.41 22.52
CA GLY A 59 6.03 1.89 21.17
C GLY A 59 4.62 2.41 20.94
N GLY A 60 4.33 2.76 19.70
CA GLY A 60 3.01 3.21 19.29
C GLY A 60 2.96 3.53 17.81
N ILE A 61 1.74 3.76 17.35
CA ILE A 61 1.42 4.15 15.98
C ILE A 61 0.70 5.49 16.04
N GLN A 62 1.12 6.41 15.18
CA GLN A 62 0.42 7.65 14.91
C GLN A 62 0.11 7.71 13.44
N GLY A 63 -1.11 8.12 13.08
CA GLY A 63 -1.50 8.21 11.68
C GLY A 63 -2.56 9.26 11.44
N GLU A 64 -2.59 9.75 10.22
CA GLU A 64 -3.60 10.66 9.70
C GLU A 64 -4.18 10.09 8.41
N LEU A 65 -5.51 10.09 8.33
CA LEU A 65 -6.25 9.71 7.13
C LEU A 65 -7.03 10.92 6.62
N VAL A 66 -6.68 11.38 5.44
CA VAL A 66 -7.42 12.43 4.73
C VAL A 66 -8.21 11.78 3.60
N VAL A 67 -9.53 11.99 3.60
CA VAL A 67 -10.43 11.51 2.55
C VAL A 67 -11.10 12.72 1.89
N ILE A 68 -10.94 12.80 0.57
CA ILE A 68 -11.55 13.84 -0.26
C ILE A 68 -12.47 13.18 -1.26
N THR A 69 -13.70 13.66 -1.33
CA THR A 69 -14.68 13.24 -2.33
C THR A 69 -15.01 14.40 -3.26
N ALA A 70 -15.24 14.09 -4.53
CA ALA A 70 -15.63 15.09 -5.52
C ALA A 70 -16.49 14.45 -6.61
N THR A 71 -17.31 15.24 -7.27
CA THR A 71 -18.14 14.83 -8.40
C THR A 71 -17.53 15.31 -9.71
N VAL A 72 -17.51 14.46 -10.72
CA VAL A 72 -17.09 14.83 -12.08
C VAL A 72 -18.15 15.73 -12.71
N LYS A 73 -17.77 16.97 -13.03
CA LYS A 73 -18.67 17.96 -13.64
C LYS A 73 -18.48 18.11 -15.15
N ALA A 74 -17.24 17.95 -15.62
CA ALA A 74 -16.93 18.02 -17.04
C ALA A 74 -15.68 17.19 -17.36
N ILE A 75 -15.58 16.76 -18.63
CA ILE A 75 -14.44 15.96 -19.10
C ILE A 75 -14.01 16.49 -20.47
N ASP A 76 -12.77 16.93 -20.57
CA ASP A 76 -12.08 17.19 -21.84
C ASP A 76 -11.28 15.94 -22.23
N LYS A 77 -11.89 15.12 -23.10
CA LYS A 77 -11.27 13.85 -23.54
C LYS A 77 -10.01 14.09 -24.37
N LYS A 78 -9.95 15.18 -25.14
CA LYS A 78 -8.81 15.51 -26.02
C LYS A 78 -7.56 15.85 -25.19
N ASN A 79 -7.72 16.67 -24.18
CA ASN A 79 -6.65 17.14 -23.32
C ASN A 79 -6.48 16.29 -22.06
N ARG A 80 -7.35 15.28 -21.87
CA ARG A 80 -7.41 14.41 -20.68
C ARG A 80 -7.54 15.24 -19.38
N VAL A 81 -8.44 16.21 -19.37
CA VAL A 81 -8.71 17.04 -18.19
C VAL A 81 -10.09 16.71 -17.63
N VAL A 82 -10.16 16.45 -16.34
CA VAL A 82 -11.40 16.24 -15.60
C VAL A 82 -11.65 17.45 -14.69
N THR A 83 -12.85 18.00 -14.76
CA THR A 83 -13.29 19.05 -13.84
C THR A 83 -14.05 18.38 -12.69
N LEU A 84 -13.55 18.54 -11.48
CA LEU A 84 -14.10 17.99 -10.25
C LEU A 84 -14.73 19.10 -9.41
N GLN A 85 -15.82 18.78 -8.72
CA GLN A 85 -16.43 19.67 -7.74
C GLN A 85 -16.54 18.95 -6.40
N SER A 86 -16.00 19.57 -5.34
CA SER A 86 -16.17 19.09 -3.97
C SER A 86 -17.61 19.31 -3.47
N PRO A 87 -18.04 18.64 -2.38
CA PRO A 87 -19.35 18.87 -1.75
C PRO A 87 -19.59 20.34 -1.36
N GLU A 88 -18.52 21.07 -1.00
CA GLU A 88 -18.56 22.48 -0.64
C GLU A 88 -18.62 23.41 -1.87
N GLY A 89 -18.74 22.85 -3.09
CA GLY A 89 -18.85 23.60 -4.32
C GLY A 89 -17.52 24.07 -4.93
N LYS A 90 -16.36 23.77 -4.33
CA LYS A 90 -15.05 24.11 -4.89
C LYS A 90 -14.78 23.31 -6.15
N VAL A 91 -14.31 24.00 -7.18
CA VAL A 91 -14.02 23.39 -8.48
C VAL A 91 -12.51 23.30 -8.72
N ALA A 92 -12.05 22.13 -9.16
CA ALA A 92 -10.67 21.86 -9.54
C ALA A 92 -10.61 21.21 -10.93
N LYS A 93 -9.60 21.57 -11.73
CA LYS A 93 -9.29 20.92 -13.00
C LYS A 93 -8.08 20.03 -12.81
N VAL A 94 -8.22 18.74 -13.09
CA VAL A 94 -7.16 17.74 -12.94
C VAL A 94 -6.78 17.21 -14.31
N LYS A 95 -5.52 17.37 -14.69
CA LYS A 95 -4.96 16.76 -15.90
C LYS A 95 -4.55 15.32 -15.58
N CYS A 96 -5.16 14.37 -16.27
CA CYS A 96 -4.87 12.95 -16.12
C CYS A 96 -3.78 12.53 -17.11
N GLY A 97 -2.65 12.06 -16.62
CA GLY A 97 -1.58 11.53 -17.45
C GLY A 97 -1.91 10.17 -18.09
N PRO A 98 -0.99 9.62 -18.90
CA PRO A 98 -1.19 8.33 -19.55
C PRO A 98 -1.27 7.15 -18.57
N GLU A 99 -0.73 7.32 -17.37
CA GLU A 99 -0.78 6.34 -16.28
C GLU A 99 -2.20 6.08 -15.76
N VAL A 100 -3.14 7.03 -15.96
CA VAL A 100 -4.56 6.85 -15.64
C VAL A 100 -5.18 5.92 -16.66
N ARG A 101 -5.23 4.63 -16.35
CA ARG A 101 -5.93 3.63 -17.15
C ARG A 101 -7.43 3.90 -17.13
N ASN A 102 -8.12 3.39 -18.13
CA ASN A 102 -9.59 3.46 -18.20
C ASN A 102 -10.17 4.90 -18.18
N PHE A 103 -9.38 5.92 -18.56
CA PHE A 103 -9.85 7.31 -18.61
C PHE A 103 -11.16 7.45 -19.38
N ALA A 104 -11.34 6.67 -20.46
CA ALA A 104 -12.55 6.68 -21.27
C ALA A 104 -13.81 6.25 -20.51
N GLN A 105 -13.65 5.55 -19.39
CA GLN A 105 -14.73 5.08 -18.53
C GLN A 105 -15.21 6.12 -17.51
N ILE A 106 -14.55 7.28 -17.46
CA ILE A 106 -15.01 8.39 -16.62
C ILE A 106 -16.21 9.08 -17.31
N HIS A 107 -17.27 9.33 -16.55
CA HIS A 107 -18.47 10.02 -17.00
C HIS A 107 -18.79 11.20 -16.08
N VAL A 108 -19.49 12.18 -16.63
CA VAL A 108 -20.04 13.27 -15.82
C VAL A 108 -21.05 12.69 -14.82
N GLY A 109 -20.97 13.13 -13.58
CA GLY A 109 -21.74 12.59 -12.45
C GLY A 109 -21.00 11.54 -11.64
N ASP A 110 -19.93 10.93 -12.16
CA ASP A 110 -19.14 9.98 -11.37
C ASP A 110 -18.60 10.63 -10.09
N GLN A 111 -18.46 9.79 -9.06
CA GLN A 111 -17.83 10.17 -7.80
C GLN A 111 -16.36 9.78 -7.83
N VAL A 112 -15.51 10.69 -7.40
CA VAL A 112 -14.08 10.45 -7.21
C VAL A 112 -13.78 10.52 -5.73
N LYS A 113 -13.26 9.44 -5.17
CA LYS A 113 -12.79 9.36 -3.79
C LYS A 113 -11.28 9.24 -3.81
N THR A 114 -10.62 10.16 -3.13
CA THR A 114 -9.17 10.14 -2.92
C THR A 114 -8.91 9.97 -1.43
N SER A 115 -8.09 8.99 -1.06
CA SER A 115 -7.67 8.79 0.33
C SER A 115 -6.15 8.89 0.40
N LEU A 116 -5.68 9.63 1.39
CA LEU A 116 -4.26 9.74 1.75
C LEU A 116 -4.13 9.29 3.20
N LEU A 117 -3.38 8.22 3.41
CA LEU A 117 -3.01 7.72 4.72
C LEU A 117 -1.52 7.93 4.93
N GLU A 118 -1.17 8.52 6.06
CA GLU A 118 0.22 8.60 6.52
C GLU A 118 0.29 8.04 7.93
N THR A 119 1.16 7.06 8.18
CA THR A 119 1.37 6.49 9.51
C THR A 119 2.85 6.49 9.86
N VAL A 120 3.13 6.76 11.13
CA VAL A 120 4.46 6.62 11.74
C VAL A 120 4.34 5.63 12.90
N GLU A 121 5.08 4.55 12.80
CA GLU A 121 5.18 3.53 13.84
C GLU A 121 6.56 3.60 14.47
N LEU A 122 6.61 3.52 15.78
CA LEU A 122 7.85 3.43 16.55
C LEU A 122 7.70 2.33 17.59
N PHE A 123 8.61 1.37 17.61
CA PHE A 123 8.62 0.30 18.62
C PHE A 123 10.03 -0.21 18.92
N VAL A 124 10.25 -0.64 20.14
CA VAL A 124 11.52 -1.25 20.56
C VAL A 124 11.63 -2.65 19.95
N THR A 125 12.81 -3.00 19.47
CA THR A 125 13.12 -4.34 18.93
C THR A 125 14.35 -4.92 19.59
N ASP A 126 14.41 -6.26 19.67
CA ASP A 126 15.58 -6.98 20.17
C ASP A 126 16.67 -7.11 19.09
N SER A 127 16.32 -6.90 17.83
CA SER A 127 17.27 -6.91 16.72
C SER A 127 18.23 -5.74 16.83
N LYS A 128 19.50 -6.03 17.01
CA LYS A 128 20.59 -5.02 17.12
C LYS A 128 21.19 -4.64 15.77
N GLU A 129 20.82 -5.35 14.70
CA GLU A 129 21.35 -5.07 13.38
C GLU A 129 20.63 -3.85 12.78
N PRO A 130 21.36 -2.76 12.48
CA PRO A 130 20.83 -1.63 11.76
C PRO A 130 20.35 -2.09 10.37
N ALA A 131 19.18 -1.67 9.98
CA ALA A 131 18.62 -1.98 8.66
C ALA A 131 17.83 -0.77 8.16
N ALA A 132 17.79 -0.62 6.85
CA ALA A 132 16.84 0.27 6.17
C ALA A 132 16.23 -0.49 5.01
N GLU A 133 14.91 -0.52 4.97
CA GLU A 133 14.15 -1.19 3.93
C GLU A 133 13.09 -0.26 3.40
N ARG A 134 12.82 -0.35 2.11
CA ARG A 134 11.74 0.37 1.46
C ARG A 134 10.94 -0.57 0.59
N VAL A 135 9.65 -0.54 0.76
CA VAL A 135 8.69 -1.28 -0.05
C VAL A 135 7.76 -0.29 -0.73
N THR A 136 7.62 -0.43 -2.05
CA THR A 136 6.69 0.36 -2.83
C THR A 136 5.79 -0.58 -3.63
N GLU A 137 4.49 -0.46 -3.44
CA GLU A 137 3.48 -1.23 -4.16
C GLU A 137 2.53 -0.31 -4.91
N VAL A 138 2.13 -0.70 -6.11
CA VAL A 138 1.20 0.05 -6.96
C VAL A 138 0.14 -0.88 -7.51
N GLY A 139 -1.10 -0.59 -7.19
CA GLY A 139 -2.29 -1.25 -7.73
C GLY A 139 -3.04 -0.35 -8.72
N ARG A 140 -3.67 -0.96 -9.70
CA ARG A 140 -4.52 -0.26 -10.67
C ARG A 140 -5.77 -1.09 -10.97
N ALA A 141 -6.89 -0.41 -11.19
CA ALA A 141 -8.12 -1.06 -11.56
C ALA A 141 -7.98 -1.90 -12.86
N PRO A 142 -8.71 -3.03 -13.00
CA PRO A 142 -8.73 -3.84 -14.21
C PRO A 142 -9.10 -3.03 -15.46
N LEU A 143 -8.64 -3.48 -16.62
CA LEU A 143 -9.00 -2.84 -17.89
C LEU A 143 -10.53 -2.94 -18.11
N GLY A 144 -11.14 -1.85 -18.61
CA GLY A 144 -12.58 -1.77 -18.86
C GLY A 144 -13.43 -1.38 -17.65
N SER A 145 -12.90 -1.43 -16.43
CA SER A 145 -13.58 -0.92 -15.23
C SER A 145 -13.46 0.59 -15.08
N LYS A 146 -14.12 1.19 -14.08
CA LYS A 146 -13.86 2.58 -13.69
C LYS A 146 -12.40 2.74 -13.27
N PRO A 147 -11.76 3.91 -13.50
CA PRO A 147 -10.40 4.14 -13.05
C PRO A 147 -10.24 3.95 -11.55
N GLY A 148 -9.17 3.30 -11.18
CA GLY A 148 -8.75 3.13 -9.79
C GLY A 148 -7.23 3.01 -9.74
N PHE A 149 -6.65 3.60 -8.70
CA PHE A 149 -5.23 3.61 -8.43
C PHE A 149 -5.01 3.51 -6.93
N ALA A 150 -4.04 2.72 -6.54
CA ALA A 150 -3.54 2.71 -5.17
C ALA A 150 -2.03 2.60 -5.20
N ALA A 151 -1.36 3.32 -4.32
CA ALA A 151 0.08 3.18 -4.10
C ALA A 151 0.36 3.20 -2.61
N VAL A 152 1.27 2.34 -2.19
CA VAL A 152 1.80 2.29 -0.83
C VAL A 152 3.31 2.42 -0.92
N ASP A 153 3.86 3.30 -0.11
CA ASP A 153 5.29 3.49 0.08
C ASP A 153 5.59 3.37 1.58
N ALA A 154 6.30 2.33 1.96
CA ALA A 154 6.68 2.07 3.34
C ALA A 154 8.21 2.09 3.46
N VAL A 155 8.71 2.88 4.39
CA VAL A 155 10.13 2.96 4.74
C VAL A 155 10.28 2.51 6.18
N GLU A 156 11.06 1.46 6.39
CA GLU A 156 11.44 0.98 7.71
C GLU A 156 12.91 1.28 7.97
N VAL A 157 13.20 1.86 9.13
CA VAL A 157 14.57 2.14 9.57
C VAL A 157 14.74 1.61 10.98
N LYS A 158 15.72 0.75 11.18
CA LYS A 158 16.18 0.33 12.51
C LYS A 158 17.30 1.26 12.95
N ALA A 159 17.13 1.82 14.14
CA ALA A 159 18.06 2.81 14.70
C ALA A 159 18.35 2.47 16.17
N THR A 160 19.47 2.97 16.67
CA THR A 160 19.83 2.84 18.09
C THR A 160 19.52 4.11 18.84
N VAL A 161 18.93 3.99 20.02
CA VAL A 161 18.72 5.12 20.94
C VAL A 161 20.07 5.56 21.52
N VAL A 162 20.51 6.76 21.16
CA VAL A 162 21.77 7.32 21.69
C VAL A 162 21.57 8.28 22.85
N ALA A 163 20.40 8.91 22.90
CA ALA A 163 19.97 9.73 24.05
C ALA A 163 18.45 9.79 24.12
N ILE A 164 17.92 10.02 25.32
CA ILE A 164 16.50 10.19 25.55
C ILE A 164 16.26 11.23 26.63
N ASN A 165 15.33 12.13 26.39
CA ASN A 165 14.81 13.09 27.36
C ASN A 165 13.33 12.76 27.60
N TYR A 166 13.04 12.17 28.74
CA TYR A 166 11.67 11.75 29.10
C TYR A 166 10.74 12.92 29.38
N TRP A 167 11.27 14.05 29.83
CA TRP A 167 10.51 15.29 30.11
C TRP A 167 9.95 15.90 28.84
N THR A 168 10.83 16.11 27.85
CA THR A 168 10.46 16.69 26.57
C THR A 168 9.94 15.64 25.59
N ARG A 169 10.05 14.34 25.96
CA ARG A 169 9.77 13.18 25.11
C ARG A 169 10.60 13.16 23.83
N GLU A 170 11.81 13.71 23.87
CA GLU A 170 12.73 13.73 22.74
C GLU A 170 13.66 12.53 22.79
N VAL A 171 13.70 11.77 21.70
CA VAL A 171 14.57 10.61 21.52
C VAL A 171 15.56 10.91 20.42
N THR A 172 16.84 10.73 20.69
CA THR A 172 17.91 10.86 19.70
C THR A 172 18.28 9.48 19.20
N LEU A 173 18.14 9.28 17.90
CA LEU A 173 18.33 8.01 17.22
C LEU A 173 19.53 8.09 16.29
N LYS A 174 20.33 7.02 16.25
CA LYS A 174 21.40 6.82 15.29
C LYS A 174 21.02 5.72 14.30
N GLY A 175 20.83 6.08 13.04
CA GLY A 175 20.49 5.18 11.97
C GLY A 175 21.66 4.35 11.45
N PRO A 176 21.44 3.46 10.48
CA PRO A 176 22.43 2.52 9.95
C PRO A 176 23.65 3.21 9.32
N GLU A 177 23.48 4.37 8.71
CA GLU A 177 24.56 5.17 8.10
C GLU A 177 25.28 6.08 9.11
N GLY A 178 25.02 5.90 10.40
CA GLY A 178 25.58 6.76 11.44
C GLY A 178 24.89 8.12 11.58
N LYS A 179 23.91 8.42 10.75
CA LYS A 179 23.12 9.66 10.79
C LYS A 179 22.33 9.74 12.10
N VAL A 180 22.47 10.86 12.79
CA VAL A 180 21.76 11.12 14.05
C VAL A 180 20.57 12.02 13.80
N ILE A 181 19.41 11.63 14.28
CA ILE A 181 18.16 12.41 14.22
C ILE A 181 17.53 12.52 15.60
N LYS A 182 16.80 13.59 15.82
CA LYS A 182 15.98 13.80 17.02
C LYS A 182 14.51 13.68 16.64
N VAL A 183 13.79 12.87 17.39
CA VAL A 183 12.37 12.59 17.18
C VAL A 183 11.64 12.91 18.47
N LYS A 184 10.55 13.66 18.38
CA LYS A 184 9.66 13.87 19.52
C LYS A 184 8.60 12.76 19.52
N ALA A 185 8.62 11.92 20.55
CA ALA A 185 7.63 10.88 20.73
C ALA A 185 6.28 11.51 21.15
N GLY A 186 5.24 11.32 20.37
CA GLY A 186 3.88 11.77 20.68
C GLY A 186 3.28 11.01 21.88
N PRO A 187 2.11 11.45 22.36
CA PRO A 187 1.43 10.80 23.49
C PRO A 187 1.00 9.37 23.18
N GLU A 188 0.86 9.02 21.91
CA GLU A 188 0.51 7.68 21.40
C GLU A 188 1.60 6.64 21.70
N ILE A 189 2.87 7.10 21.77
CA ILE A 189 3.98 6.22 22.14
C ILE A 189 3.88 5.91 23.63
N LYS A 190 3.33 4.75 23.92
CA LYS A 190 3.18 4.26 25.29
C LYS A 190 4.49 3.73 25.83
N ARG A 191 4.63 3.71 27.16
CA ARG A 191 5.75 3.10 27.87
C ARG A 191 7.13 3.67 27.46
N LEU A 192 7.18 4.94 27.01
CA LEU A 192 8.44 5.60 26.63
C LEU A 192 9.49 5.57 27.76
N ASN A 193 9.05 5.57 29.02
CA ASN A 193 9.88 5.47 30.21
C ASN A 193 10.65 4.15 30.34
N GLU A 194 10.26 3.13 29.58
CA GLU A 194 10.96 1.84 29.52
C GLU A 194 12.05 1.80 28.47
N VAL A 195 12.02 2.72 27.48
CA VAL A 195 13.03 2.84 26.43
C VAL A 195 14.31 3.41 27.02
N LYS A 196 15.44 2.78 26.77
CA LYS A 196 16.75 3.15 27.33
C LYS A 196 17.76 3.47 26.24
N LYS A 197 18.79 4.22 26.61
CA LYS A 197 19.96 4.38 25.74
C LYS A 197 20.58 3.02 25.44
N GLY A 198 20.85 2.76 24.18
CA GLY A 198 21.36 1.49 23.67
C GLY A 198 20.28 0.56 23.11
N ASP A 199 19.00 0.86 23.37
CA ASP A 199 17.92 0.08 22.77
C ASP A 199 17.87 0.28 21.26
N SER A 200 17.45 -0.76 20.57
CA SER A 200 17.15 -0.70 19.15
C SER A 200 15.65 -0.39 18.95
N VAL A 201 15.35 0.54 18.07
CA VAL A 201 13.99 0.90 17.69
C VAL A 201 13.80 0.75 16.20
N VAL A 202 12.61 0.31 15.82
CA VAL A 202 12.13 0.36 14.44
C VAL A 202 11.26 1.59 14.31
N ALA A 203 11.57 2.41 13.31
CA ALA A 203 10.73 3.49 12.84
C ALA A 203 10.21 3.10 11.46
N ARG A 204 8.90 2.98 11.31
CA ARG A 204 8.24 2.72 10.02
C ARG A 204 7.38 3.90 9.66
N LEU A 205 7.62 4.46 8.49
CA LEU A 205 6.78 5.47 7.85
C LEU A 205 6.06 4.81 6.70
N THR A 206 4.73 4.81 6.74
CA THR A 206 3.91 4.33 5.64
C THR A 206 3.10 5.48 5.07
N ARG A 207 3.14 5.63 3.76
CA ARG A 207 2.29 6.54 2.99
C ARG A 207 1.48 5.73 2.00
N ALA A 208 0.16 5.84 2.07
CA ALA A 208 -0.72 5.22 1.11
C ALA A 208 -1.61 6.26 0.48
N VAL A 209 -1.74 6.21 -0.84
CA VAL A 209 -2.68 7.02 -1.60
C VAL A 209 -3.60 6.09 -2.39
N SER A 210 -4.88 6.37 -2.39
CA SER A 210 -5.82 5.70 -3.28
C SER A 210 -6.71 6.72 -3.98
N ILE A 211 -7.04 6.43 -5.24
CA ILE A 211 -7.99 7.18 -6.05
C ILE A 211 -8.94 6.17 -6.65
N GLU A 212 -10.21 6.34 -6.41
CA GLU A 212 -11.27 5.48 -6.91
C GLU A 212 -12.32 6.33 -7.61
N VAL A 213 -12.74 5.88 -8.79
CA VAL A 213 -13.87 6.47 -9.53
C VAL A 213 -15.01 5.47 -9.49
N SER A 214 -16.18 5.89 -9.03
CA SER A 214 -17.39 5.08 -8.94
C SER A 214 -18.55 5.77 -9.68
N LYS A 215 -19.58 5.00 -9.98
CA LYS A 215 -20.84 5.58 -10.49
C LYS A 215 -21.47 6.48 -9.43
N PRO A 216 -22.34 7.43 -9.81
CA PRO A 216 -23.14 8.18 -8.84
C PRO A 216 -23.85 7.23 -7.90
N ALA A 217 -23.95 7.60 -6.62
CA ALA A 217 -24.83 6.87 -5.70
C ALA A 217 -26.26 6.99 -6.24
N THR A 218 -26.90 5.87 -6.49
CA THR A 218 -28.32 5.82 -6.83
C THR A 218 -29.08 6.03 -5.53
N ASN A 219 -29.75 7.18 -5.40
CA ASN A 219 -30.73 7.41 -4.31
C ASN A 219 -31.97 6.60 -4.57
#